data_77e543e10a5df58e3a1314f5baf3db51
#
_entry.id   77e543e10a5df58e3a1314f5baf3db51
#
_cell.length_a   1.000
_cell.length_b   1.000
_cell.length_c   1.000
_cell.angle_alpha   90.00
_cell.angle_beta   90.00
_cell.angle_gamma   90.00
#
_symmetry.space_group_name_H-M   'P 1'
#
loop_
_entity.id
_entity.type
_entity.pdbx_description
1 polymer ?
#
loop_
_entity_poly.entity_id
_entity_poly.type
_entity_poly.pdbx_seq_one_letter_code
_entity_poly.pdbx_strand_id
1 'polypeptide(L)'
;MNTVTLRLDKWLWFARFCKSRALAQRLIERGQVTLNGTVVEKTATAVHPGDKLAIVIGATRRHLAVKDVTDHRGPAPEARTLYEETAVERLAAVDAALP
;
A
#
# COMPACT_ATOMS: atom_id res chain seq x y z
N MET A 1 7.80 24.45 5.93
CA MET A 1 7.57 23.60 4.77
C MET A 1 6.52 22.59 5.07
N ASN A 2 5.51 22.55 4.25
CA ASN A 2 4.39 21.65 4.51
C ASN A 2 4.67 20.28 3.93
N THR A 3 4.61 19.28 4.78
CA THR A 3 4.68 17.92 4.31
C THR A 3 3.26 17.41 4.24
N VAL A 4 2.86 17.03 3.05
CA VAL A 4 1.52 16.51 2.86
C VAL A 4 1.54 15.03 3.21
N THR A 5 0.75 14.67 4.18
CA THR A 5 0.66 13.27 4.61
C THR A 5 -0.78 12.81 4.58
N LEU A 6 -0.95 11.51 4.57
CA LEU A 6 -2.27 10.90 4.59
C LEU A 6 -2.16 9.61 5.38
N ARG A 7 -3.26 9.23 6.04
CA ARG A 7 -3.30 7.95 6.73
C ARG A 7 -3.12 6.83 5.70
N LEU A 8 -2.36 5.83 6.08
CA LEU A 8 -2.07 4.71 5.19
C LEU A 8 -3.33 3.98 4.73
N ASP A 9 -4.30 3.78 5.64
CA ASP A 9 -5.53 3.10 5.27
C ASP A 9 -6.30 3.88 4.21
N LYS A 10 -6.33 5.20 4.32
CA LYS A 10 -6.98 6.02 3.30
C LYS A 10 -6.20 5.99 2.00
N TRP A 11 -4.89 6.05 2.08
CA TRP A 11 -4.07 6.07 0.87
C TRP A 11 -4.24 4.79 0.07
N LEU A 12 -4.22 3.64 0.74
CA LEU A 12 -4.41 2.35 0.07
C LEU A 12 -5.77 2.27 -0.59
N TRP A 13 -6.78 2.84 0.04
CA TRP A 13 -8.12 2.86 -0.51
C TRP A 13 -8.21 3.85 -1.68
N PHE A 14 -7.65 5.05 -1.53
CA PHE A 14 -7.67 6.05 -2.60
C PHE A 14 -6.87 5.59 -3.81
N ALA A 15 -5.77 4.90 -3.58
CA ALA A 15 -4.95 4.37 -4.67
C ALA A 15 -5.52 3.09 -5.28
N ARG A 16 -6.64 2.63 -4.77
CA ARG A 16 -7.40 1.50 -5.29
C ARG A 16 -6.71 0.16 -5.15
N PHE A 17 -5.84 0.04 -4.17
CA PHE A 17 -5.29 -1.26 -3.82
C PHE A 17 -6.30 -2.10 -3.04
N CYS A 18 -7.26 -1.46 -2.39
CA CYS A 18 -8.30 -2.12 -1.62
C CYS A 18 -9.66 -1.58 -2.03
N LYS A 19 -10.64 -2.46 -2.07
CA LYS A 19 -12.00 -2.08 -2.48
C LYS A 19 -12.68 -1.21 -1.45
N SER A 20 -12.28 -1.30 -0.21
CA SER A 20 -12.85 -0.50 0.86
C SER A 20 -11.77 -0.12 1.84
N ARG A 21 -12.03 0.93 2.61
CA ARG A 21 -11.10 1.35 3.65
C ARG A 21 -10.97 0.28 4.73
N ALA A 22 -12.06 -0.44 5.01
CA ALA A 22 -12.01 -1.52 5.99
C ALA A 22 -11.07 -2.62 5.57
N LEU A 23 -11.04 -2.95 4.28
CA LEU A 23 -10.09 -3.95 3.79
C LEU A 23 -8.66 -3.45 3.90
N ALA A 24 -8.44 -2.16 3.66
CA ALA A 24 -7.13 -1.57 3.83
C ALA A 24 -6.67 -1.67 5.28
N GLN A 25 -7.57 -1.42 6.21
CA GLN A 25 -7.26 -1.53 7.63
C GLN A 25 -6.88 -2.94 8.01
N ARG A 26 -7.61 -3.94 7.51
CA ARG A 26 -7.28 -5.33 7.79
C ARG A 26 -5.92 -5.72 7.23
N LEU A 27 -5.63 -5.26 6.04
CA LEU A 27 -4.36 -5.56 5.39
C LEU A 27 -3.20 -5.05 6.26
N ILE A 28 -3.33 -3.82 6.75
CA ILE A 28 -2.32 -3.22 7.60
C ILE A 28 -2.21 -3.98 8.92
N GLU A 29 -3.35 -4.26 9.54
CA GLU A 29 -3.36 -4.93 10.85
C GLU A 29 -2.81 -6.34 10.81
N ARG A 30 -2.85 -6.98 9.65
CA ARG A 30 -2.29 -8.31 9.48
C ARG A 30 -0.80 -8.29 9.16
N GLY A 31 -0.19 -7.11 9.14
CA GLY A 31 1.24 -7.00 8.87
C GLY A 31 1.61 -7.22 7.42
N GLN A 32 0.67 -7.00 6.51
CA GLN A 32 0.92 -7.24 5.09
C GLN A 32 1.40 -6.01 4.35
N VAL A 33 1.69 -4.93 5.06
CA VAL A 33 2.18 -3.70 4.45
C VAL A 33 3.46 -3.29 5.15
N THR A 34 4.50 -3.01 4.36
CA THR A 34 5.72 -2.42 4.91
C THR A 34 5.85 -1.01 4.38
N LEU A 35 6.38 -0.14 5.22
CA LEU A 35 6.66 1.25 4.87
C LEU A 35 8.15 1.47 5.06
N ASN A 36 8.81 1.78 3.97
CA ASN A 36 10.26 2.00 3.99
C ASN A 36 11.00 0.84 4.65
N GLY A 37 10.55 -0.38 4.36
CA GLY A 37 11.22 -1.59 4.83
C GLY A 37 10.77 -2.09 6.19
N THR A 38 9.87 -1.39 6.86
CA THR A 38 9.40 -1.79 8.19
C THR A 38 7.92 -2.14 8.15
N VAL A 39 7.57 -3.28 8.72
CA VAL A 39 6.16 -3.68 8.79
C VAL A 39 5.40 -2.67 9.64
N VAL A 40 4.28 -2.20 9.12
CA VAL A 40 3.41 -1.29 9.86
C VAL A 40 2.13 -2.01 10.22
N GLU A 41 1.64 -1.73 11.41
CA GLU A 41 0.41 -2.35 11.90
C GLU A 41 -0.63 -1.33 12.31
N LYS A 42 -0.27 -0.07 12.33
CA LYS A 42 -1.20 0.99 12.71
C LYS A 42 -1.82 1.59 11.46
N THR A 43 -3.13 1.53 11.38
CA THR A 43 -3.85 2.00 10.21
C THR A 43 -3.68 3.49 9.97
N ALA A 44 -3.42 4.25 11.02
CA ALA A 44 -3.25 5.69 10.92
C ALA A 44 -1.81 6.11 10.63
N THR A 45 -0.92 5.15 10.38
CA THR A 45 0.46 5.48 10.02
C THR A 45 0.45 6.46 8.85
N ALA A 46 1.24 7.53 8.95
CA ALA A 46 1.25 8.56 7.92
C ALA A 46 2.15 8.15 6.76
N VAL A 47 1.67 8.41 5.54
CA VAL A 47 2.49 8.24 4.35
C VAL A 47 2.57 9.59 3.64
N HIS A 48 3.67 9.80 2.92
CA HIS A 48 3.87 11.02 2.14
C HIS A 48 4.63 10.68 0.86
N PRO A 49 4.63 11.59 -0.10
CA PRO A 49 5.39 11.35 -1.32
C PRO A 49 6.85 11.04 -1.01
N GLY A 50 7.39 10.07 -1.71
CA GLY A 50 8.75 9.61 -1.49
C GLY A 50 8.84 8.35 -0.65
N ASP A 51 7.78 8.00 0.07
CA ASP A 51 7.77 6.76 0.84
C ASP A 51 7.71 5.56 -0.09
N LYS A 52 8.22 4.44 0.39
CA LYS A 52 8.18 3.19 -0.35
C LYS A 52 7.33 2.19 0.41
N LEU A 53 6.43 1.56 -0.31
CA LEU A 53 5.53 0.58 0.28
C LEU A 53 5.74 -0.77 -0.39
N ALA A 54 5.57 -1.82 0.39
CA ALA A 54 5.41 -3.15 -0.15
C ALA A 54 4.12 -3.72 0.41
N ILE A 55 3.28 -4.23 -0.47
CA ILE A 55 1.96 -4.70 -0.10
C ILE A 55 1.80 -6.14 -0.54
N VAL A 56 1.45 -7.00 0.41
CA VAL A 56 1.21 -8.42 0.10
C VAL A 56 -0.28 -8.59 -0.14
N ILE A 57 -0.63 -8.96 -1.36
CA ILE A 57 -2.01 -9.23 -1.74
C ILE A 57 -2.01 -10.58 -2.42
N GLY A 58 -2.69 -11.54 -1.82
CA GLY A 58 -2.66 -12.90 -2.33
C GLY A 58 -1.27 -13.47 -2.26
N ALA A 59 -0.79 -13.99 -3.36
CA ALA A 59 0.54 -14.59 -3.44
C ALA A 59 1.55 -13.63 -4.06
N THR A 60 1.28 -12.33 -4.00
CA THR A 60 2.11 -11.35 -4.65
C THR A 60 2.50 -10.25 -3.67
N ARG A 61 3.75 -9.85 -3.71
CA ARG A 61 4.18 -8.64 -3.01
C ARG A 61 4.45 -7.57 -4.06
N ARG A 62 3.73 -6.47 -3.94
CA ARG A 62 3.87 -5.36 -4.88
C ARG A 62 4.69 -4.27 -4.22
N HIS A 63 5.75 -3.86 -4.87
CA HIS A 63 6.62 -2.78 -4.39
C HIS A 63 6.29 -1.52 -5.16
N LEU A 64 6.10 -0.44 -4.44
CA LEU A 64 5.74 0.81 -5.08
C LEU A 64 6.33 2.00 -4.35
N ALA A 65 6.45 3.09 -5.08
CA ALA A 65 6.86 4.37 -4.52
C ALA A 65 5.64 5.27 -4.48
N VAL A 66 5.41 5.90 -3.35
CA VAL A 66 4.32 6.87 -3.21
C VAL A 66 4.74 8.13 -3.95
N LYS A 67 3.94 8.56 -4.91
CA LYS A 67 4.21 9.75 -5.68
C LYS A 67 3.39 10.93 -5.22
N ASP A 68 2.19 10.67 -4.74
CA ASP A 68 1.31 11.75 -4.34
C ASP A 68 0.27 11.25 -3.34
N VAL A 69 -0.33 12.18 -2.66
CA VAL A 69 -1.45 11.90 -1.77
C VAL A 69 -2.62 12.78 -2.22
N THR A 70 -3.82 12.34 -1.89
CA THR A 70 -5.03 13.03 -2.33
C THR A 70 -6.03 13.01 -1.20
N ASP A 71 -7.10 13.79 -1.35
CA ASP A 71 -8.14 13.86 -0.33
C ASP A 71 -9.43 13.15 -0.77
N HIS A 72 -9.37 12.40 -1.85
CA HIS A 72 -10.55 11.69 -2.34
C HIS A 72 -10.17 10.45 -3.11
N ARG A 73 -11.12 9.53 -3.25
CA ARG A 73 -10.94 8.33 -4.05
C ARG A 73 -11.45 8.59 -5.45
N GLY A 74 -10.52 8.83 -6.36
CA GLY A 74 -10.87 9.09 -7.75
C GLY A 74 -10.97 7.82 -8.58
N PRO A 75 -11.24 7.97 -9.87
CA PRO A 75 -11.29 6.82 -10.79
C PRO A 75 -9.90 6.20 -10.96
N ALA A 76 -9.87 5.00 -11.52
CA ALA A 76 -8.62 4.25 -11.62
C ALA A 76 -7.49 5.00 -12.33
N PRO A 77 -7.72 5.70 -13.43
CA PRO A 77 -6.62 6.44 -14.06
C PRO A 77 -6.00 7.49 -13.13
N GLU A 78 -6.84 8.16 -12.34
CA GLU A 78 -6.35 9.16 -11.41
C GLU A 78 -5.61 8.49 -10.26
N ALA A 79 -6.11 7.36 -9.77
CA ALA A 79 -5.48 6.64 -8.69
C ALA A 79 -4.07 6.17 -9.07
N ARG A 80 -3.84 5.85 -10.32
CA ARG A 80 -2.53 5.40 -10.79
C ARG A 80 -1.48 6.48 -10.72
N THR A 81 -1.87 7.74 -10.63
CA THR A 81 -0.91 8.82 -10.50
C THR A 81 -0.38 8.95 -9.08
N LEU A 82 -0.96 8.24 -8.13
CA LEU A 82 -0.56 8.34 -6.74
C LEU A 82 0.68 7.51 -6.43
N TYR A 83 1.06 6.61 -7.32
CA TYR A 83 2.19 5.72 -7.07
C TYR A 83 2.86 5.29 -8.36
N GLU A 84 4.06 4.76 -8.19
CA GLU A 84 4.78 4.11 -9.26
C GLU A 84 5.12 2.70 -8.78
N GLU A 85 4.67 1.69 -9.50
CA GLU A 85 4.99 0.32 -9.14
C GLU A 85 6.39 0.00 -9.64
N THR A 86 7.27 -0.35 -8.70
CA THR A 86 8.68 -0.54 -9.03
C THR A 86 9.03 -2.01 -9.22
N ALA A 87 8.29 -2.92 -8.61
CA ALA A 87 8.54 -4.35 -8.76
C ALA A 87 7.33 -5.14 -8.30
N VAL A 88 7.19 -6.33 -8.85
CA VAL A 88 6.16 -7.28 -8.40
C VAL A 88 6.90 -8.57 -8.12
N GLU A 89 6.72 -9.08 -6.94
CA GLU A 89 7.39 -10.27 -6.49
C GLU A 89 6.36 -11.35 -6.21
N ARG A 90 6.54 -12.51 -6.85
CA ARG A 90 5.66 -13.62 -6.55
C ARG A 90 6.20 -14.32 -5.32
N LEU A 91 5.33 -14.48 -4.34
CA LEU A 91 5.77 -15.04 -3.07
C LEU A 91 5.92 -16.54 -3.16
N ALA A 92 6.93 -16.99 -2.48
CA ALA A 92 7.21 -18.39 -2.43
C ALA A 92 6.26 -19.17 -1.56
N ALA A 93 5.25 -18.52 -1.13
CA ALA A 93 4.23 -19.20 -0.37
C ALA A 93 3.77 -20.41 -1.09
N VAL A 94 3.80 -20.28 -2.35
CA VAL A 94 3.46 -21.39 -3.16
C VAL A 94 4.40 -22.52 -2.88
N ASP A 95 5.61 -22.18 -2.71
CA ASP A 95 6.60 -23.17 -2.45
C ASP A 95 6.47 -23.66 -1.08
N ALA A 96 6.03 -22.80 -0.23
CA ALA A 96 5.82 -23.19 1.11
C ALA A 96 4.81 -24.30 1.16
N ALA A 97 4.03 -24.40 0.18
CA ALA A 97 3.07 -25.45 0.13
C ALA A 97 3.76 -26.75 -0.19
N LEU A 98 4.95 -26.66 -0.59
CA LEU A 98 5.65 -27.87 -0.92
C LEU A 98 6.00 -28.59 0.32
N PRO A 99 5.80 -29.73 0.33
CA PRO A 99 6.07 -30.55 1.49
C PRO A 99 7.51 -30.69 1.75
#